data_00e4632f3ed5dc564dc79f596b143d5c
#
_entry.id   00e4632f3ed5dc564dc79f596b143d5c
#
_cell.length_a   1.000
_cell.length_b   1.000
_cell.length_c   1.000
_cell.angle_alpha   90.00
_cell.angle_beta   90.00
_cell.angle_gamma   90.00
#
_symmetry.space_group_name_H-M   'P 1'
#
loop_
_entity.id
_entity.type
_entity.pdbx_description
1 polymer ?
#
loop_
_entity_poly.entity_id
_entity_poly.type
_entity_poly.pdbx_seq_one_letter_code
_entity_poly.pdbx_strand_id
1 'polypeptide(L)'
;TQFSEDIFNQKYRHENASTWAELSATLVEDVCRDQMTYDEKDTLIKYITDLKFVPGGRYLFYAGKKRKFFNNCFLLRAEEDTREDWANLSWKAESCLMTGGGIGIDYSVYRPRGSALSGTGGTASGAVEKMRMINELGRSVMQGGSRRSAIYASLNWKSGDIEEFINAKNWHNMPVGNTGSTIFDIKQQDFNFPAPLDMTNISVNYDTKWLTRYWTTGDVGDVFRKNCRQAMSTAEPGFSFNFFDNEKETLRNACTEVTSEDDSDLCNLGSLNFARIDNINELRDVVYLA
;
A
#
# COMPACT_ATOMS: atom_id res chain seq x y z
N THR A 1 20.05 -19.42 -10.88
CA THR A 1 19.27 -19.90 -12.05
C THR A 1 19.27 -18.83 -13.15
N GLN A 2 19.09 -19.25 -14.40
CA GLN A 2 18.97 -18.30 -15.54
C GLN A 2 17.96 -17.20 -15.27
N PHE A 3 16.78 -17.55 -14.72
CA PHE A 3 15.75 -16.61 -14.35
C PHE A 3 16.23 -15.55 -13.34
N SER A 4 17.02 -15.94 -12.33
CA SER A 4 17.57 -15.01 -11.33
C SER A 4 18.58 -14.04 -11.98
N GLU A 5 19.39 -14.53 -12.91
CA GLU A 5 20.37 -13.73 -13.65
C GLU A 5 19.66 -12.74 -14.57
N ASP A 6 18.61 -13.16 -15.26
CA ASP A 6 17.82 -12.32 -16.13
C ASP A 6 17.15 -11.16 -15.34
N ILE A 7 16.58 -11.46 -14.17
CA ILE A 7 15.99 -10.44 -13.29
C ILE A 7 17.06 -9.47 -12.78
N PHE A 8 18.22 -9.98 -12.34
CA PHE A 8 19.33 -9.14 -11.90
C PHE A 8 19.77 -8.19 -13.02
N ASN A 9 20.04 -8.73 -14.20
CA ASN A 9 20.51 -7.96 -15.35
C ASN A 9 19.50 -6.90 -15.83
N GLN A 10 18.20 -7.21 -15.80
CA GLN A 10 17.14 -6.30 -16.24
C GLN A 10 16.83 -5.18 -15.26
N LYS A 11 16.95 -5.44 -13.93
CA LYS A 11 16.40 -4.53 -12.92
C LYS A 11 17.44 -3.93 -11.98
N TYR A 12 18.51 -4.64 -11.67
CA TYR A 12 19.39 -4.27 -10.55
C TYR A 12 20.82 -3.98 -10.96
N ARG A 13 21.30 -4.59 -12.06
CA ARG A 13 22.63 -4.32 -12.58
C ARG A 13 22.80 -2.87 -13.01
N HIS A 14 23.90 -2.25 -12.59
CA HIS A 14 24.27 -0.89 -12.99
C HIS A 14 25.80 -0.71 -13.01
N GLU A 15 26.31 0.46 -13.41
CA GLU A 15 27.72 0.74 -13.59
C GLU A 15 28.60 0.46 -12.34
N ASN A 16 28.05 0.69 -11.14
CA ASN A 16 28.76 0.50 -9.87
C ASN A 16 28.51 -0.90 -9.23
N ALA A 17 27.73 -1.76 -9.86
CA ALA A 17 27.44 -3.11 -9.37
C ALA A 17 27.08 -4.03 -10.55
N SER A 18 28.08 -4.68 -11.11
CA SER A 18 27.96 -5.56 -12.27
C SER A 18 27.64 -7.02 -11.91
N THR A 19 27.85 -7.39 -10.64
CA THR A 19 27.55 -8.71 -10.08
C THR A 19 26.67 -8.60 -8.86
N TRP A 20 26.02 -9.73 -8.47
CA TRP A 20 25.22 -9.79 -7.25
C TRP A 20 26.06 -9.55 -5.98
N ALA A 21 27.29 -10.03 -5.93
CA ALA A 21 28.19 -9.81 -4.81
C ALA A 21 28.59 -8.33 -4.68
N GLU A 22 28.91 -7.66 -5.80
CA GLU A 22 29.20 -6.21 -5.81
C GLU A 22 27.98 -5.40 -5.38
N LEU A 23 26.76 -5.78 -5.85
CA LEU A 23 25.53 -5.12 -5.42
C LEU A 23 25.29 -5.28 -3.92
N SER A 24 25.52 -6.50 -3.37
CA SER A 24 25.39 -6.78 -1.94
C SER A 24 26.32 -5.92 -1.10
N ALA A 25 27.59 -5.82 -1.49
CA ALA A 25 28.59 -4.99 -0.81
C ALA A 25 28.24 -3.50 -0.88
N THR A 26 27.89 -3.01 -2.09
CA THR A 26 27.48 -1.61 -2.30
C THR A 26 26.26 -1.25 -1.45
N LEU A 27 25.29 -2.16 -1.36
CA LEU A 27 24.08 -1.95 -0.57
C LEU A 27 24.38 -1.82 0.93
N VAL A 28 25.15 -2.74 1.48
CA VAL A 28 25.50 -2.75 2.91
C VAL A 28 26.28 -1.49 3.27
N GLU A 29 27.25 -1.07 2.46
CA GLU A 29 27.97 0.18 2.68
C GLU A 29 27.07 1.41 2.59
N ASP A 30 26.11 1.43 1.67
CA ASP A 30 25.17 2.52 1.50
C ASP A 30 24.17 2.67 2.65
N VAL A 31 23.71 1.55 3.22
CA VAL A 31 22.65 1.53 4.23
C VAL A 31 23.24 1.52 5.64
N CYS A 32 24.18 0.63 5.91
CA CYS A 32 24.66 0.41 7.29
C CYS A 32 25.67 1.47 7.75
N ARG A 33 26.42 2.08 6.83
CA ARG A 33 27.39 3.17 7.13
C ARG A 33 28.17 2.90 8.42
N ASP A 34 28.04 3.76 9.43
CA ASP A 34 28.71 3.68 10.73
C ASP A 34 27.86 2.95 11.79
N GLN A 35 26.71 2.36 11.40
CA GLN A 35 25.80 1.65 12.31
C GLN A 35 26.30 0.23 12.65
N MET A 36 27.17 -0.34 11.83
CA MET A 36 27.72 -1.67 11.97
C MET A 36 29.24 -1.67 11.95
N THR A 37 29.85 -2.62 12.66
CA THR A 37 31.27 -2.90 12.58
C THR A 37 31.65 -3.53 11.23
N TYR A 38 32.91 -3.54 10.88
CA TYR A 38 33.40 -4.20 9.66
C TYR A 38 33.02 -5.68 9.60
N ASP A 39 33.19 -6.41 10.72
CA ASP A 39 32.87 -7.85 10.79
C ASP A 39 31.37 -8.11 10.59
N GLU A 40 30.48 -7.26 11.14
CA GLU A 40 29.03 -7.35 10.94
C GLU A 40 28.66 -7.06 9.49
N LYS A 41 29.24 -6.04 8.87
CA LYS A 41 29.03 -5.74 7.45
C LYS A 41 29.47 -6.90 6.55
N ASP A 42 30.66 -7.44 6.75
CA ASP A 42 31.16 -8.57 5.97
C ASP A 42 30.24 -9.80 6.11
N THR A 43 29.75 -10.04 7.33
CA THR A 43 28.80 -11.12 7.59
C THR A 43 27.47 -10.88 6.88
N LEU A 44 26.91 -9.66 6.94
CA LEU A 44 25.67 -9.31 6.25
C LEU A 44 25.82 -9.39 4.72
N ILE A 45 26.94 -8.89 4.17
CA ILE A 45 27.26 -9.03 2.73
C ILE A 45 27.23 -10.50 2.31
N LYS A 46 27.84 -11.37 3.11
CA LYS A 46 27.84 -12.81 2.86
C LYS A 46 26.43 -13.39 2.89
N TYR A 47 25.61 -13.04 3.89
CA TYR A 47 24.23 -13.52 3.97
C TYR A 47 23.37 -13.07 2.78
N ILE A 48 23.56 -11.84 2.28
CA ILE A 48 22.87 -11.37 1.09
C ILE A 48 23.40 -12.08 -0.16
N THR A 49 24.73 -12.21 -0.29
CA THR A 49 25.37 -12.89 -1.44
C THR A 49 24.94 -14.35 -1.55
N ASP A 50 24.84 -15.04 -0.42
CA ASP A 50 24.40 -16.44 -0.32
C ASP A 50 22.87 -16.59 -0.39
N LEU A 51 22.13 -15.49 -0.57
CA LEU A 51 20.66 -15.47 -0.60
C LEU A 51 20.00 -16.04 0.67
N LYS A 52 20.62 -15.88 1.83
CA LYS A 52 20.02 -16.18 3.14
C LYS A 52 19.10 -15.07 3.60
N PHE A 53 19.48 -13.83 3.30
CA PHE A 53 18.65 -12.62 3.38
C PHE A 53 18.58 -11.92 2.02
N VAL A 54 17.41 -11.49 1.62
CA VAL A 54 17.20 -10.71 0.39
C VAL A 54 16.51 -9.41 0.74
N PRO A 55 17.22 -8.27 0.73
CA PRO A 55 16.64 -6.95 0.93
C PRO A 55 15.56 -6.63 -0.10
N GLY A 56 14.63 -5.78 0.26
CA GLY A 56 13.55 -5.37 -0.62
C GLY A 56 14.05 -4.77 -1.94
N GLY A 57 13.27 -4.94 -2.99
CA GLY A 57 13.68 -4.54 -4.35
C GLY A 57 14.09 -3.08 -4.49
N ARG A 58 13.61 -2.19 -3.62
CA ARG A 58 14.01 -0.77 -3.62
C ARG A 58 15.42 -0.57 -3.08
N TYR A 59 15.81 -1.30 -2.05
CA TYR A 59 17.18 -1.32 -1.57
C TYR A 59 18.14 -1.76 -2.67
N LEU A 60 17.82 -2.88 -3.33
CA LEU A 60 18.61 -3.41 -4.44
C LEU A 60 18.67 -2.44 -5.64
N PHE A 61 17.57 -1.74 -5.94
CA PHE A 61 17.51 -0.82 -7.06
C PHE A 61 18.31 0.47 -6.83
N TYR A 62 18.31 1.00 -5.60
CA TYR A 62 18.94 2.28 -5.28
C TYR A 62 20.36 2.16 -4.71
N ALA A 63 20.85 0.95 -4.41
CA ALA A 63 22.22 0.74 -3.96
C ALA A 63 23.22 1.37 -4.95
N GLY A 64 24.17 2.14 -4.44
CA GLY A 64 25.19 2.83 -5.24
C GLY A 64 24.72 4.04 -6.05
N LYS A 65 23.43 4.36 -6.07
CA LYS A 65 22.90 5.51 -6.80
C LYS A 65 22.92 6.80 -5.96
N LYS A 66 23.06 7.95 -6.65
CA LYS A 66 23.10 9.26 -5.99
C LYS A 66 21.82 9.61 -5.23
N ARG A 67 20.64 9.29 -5.79
CA ARG A 67 19.34 9.47 -5.12
C ARG A 67 18.87 8.12 -4.63
N LYS A 68 18.39 8.07 -3.38
CA LYS A 68 18.05 6.84 -2.68
C LYS A 68 16.67 6.98 -2.06
N PHE A 69 15.74 6.12 -2.48
CA PHE A 69 14.38 6.03 -1.95
C PHE A 69 14.13 4.58 -1.53
N PHE A 70 14.60 4.22 -0.34
CA PHE A 70 14.58 2.84 0.13
C PHE A 70 13.21 2.37 0.60
N ASN A 71 12.33 3.29 1.04
CA ASN A 71 11.03 2.94 1.60
C ASN A 71 10.10 2.36 0.55
N ASN A 72 9.45 1.24 0.87
CA ASN A 72 8.57 0.53 -0.05
C ASN A 72 7.14 1.05 -0.02
N CYS A 73 6.59 1.30 1.17
CA CYS A 73 5.22 1.74 1.36
C CYS A 73 5.14 2.83 2.42
N PHE A 74 4.09 3.64 2.32
CA PHE A 74 3.78 4.72 3.25
C PHE A 74 2.33 4.58 3.73
N LEU A 75 2.09 4.88 5.01
CA LEU A 75 0.80 4.88 5.65
C LEU A 75 0.40 6.34 5.88
N LEU A 76 -0.69 6.77 5.29
CA LEU A 76 -1.08 8.17 5.26
C LEU A 76 -2.51 8.37 5.75
N ARG A 77 -2.78 9.51 6.37
CA ARG A 77 -4.13 10.01 6.62
C ARG A 77 -4.15 11.54 6.68
N ALA A 78 -5.34 12.13 6.60
CA ALA A 78 -5.59 13.45 7.12
C ALA A 78 -5.87 13.36 8.64
N GLU A 79 -5.37 14.30 9.42
CA GLU A 79 -5.66 14.36 10.85
C GLU A 79 -7.02 15.03 11.11
N GLU A 80 -7.41 15.96 10.24
CA GLU A 80 -8.63 16.73 10.34
C GLU A 80 -9.39 16.78 9.03
N ASP A 81 -10.71 16.94 9.12
CA ASP A 81 -11.56 17.19 7.96
C ASP A 81 -11.59 18.70 7.61
N THR A 82 -10.42 19.21 7.22
CA THR A 82 -10.20 20.61 6.81
C THR A 82 -9.76 20.68 5.34
N ARG A 83 -9.91 21.88 4.76
CA ARG A 83 -9.44 22.14 3.39
C ARG A 83 -7.92 21.97 3.28
N GLU A 84 -7.21 22.42 4.27
CA GLU A 84 -5.75 22.39 4.36
C GLU A 84 -5.26 20.94 4.41
N ASP A 85 -5.83 20.11 5.27
CA ASP A 85 -5.49 18.68 5.36
C ASP A 85 -5.92 17.90 4.11
N TRP A 86 -7.05 18.25 3.52
CA TRP A 86 -7.47 17.70 2.24
C TRP A 86 -6.42 17.92 1.14
N ALA A 87 -5.86 19.13 1.04
CA ALA A 87 -4.81 19.46 0.09
C ALA A 87 -3.47 18.79 0.45
N ASN A 88 -3.11 18.81 1.73
CA ASN A 88 -1.88 18.21 2.25
C ASN A 88 -1.82 16.70 2.00
N LEU A 89 -2.91 15.98 2.21
CA LEU A 89 -2.98 14.55 1.89
C LEU A 89 -2.72 14.27 0.39
N SER A 90 -3.23 15.11 -0.51
CA SER A 90 -2.92 14.99 -1.95
C SER A 90 -1.43 15.14 -2.23
N TRP A 91 -0.81 16.17 -1.64
CA TRP A 91 0.62 16.43 -1.77
C TRP A 91 1.47 15.27 -1.21
N LYS A 92 1.13 14.74 -0.03
CA LYS A 92 1.80 13.57 0.56
C LYS A 92 1.70 12.35 -0.35
N ALA A 93 0.48 12.03 -0.81
CA ALA A 93 0.22 10.88 -1.68
C ALA A 93 1.01 10.98 -2.99
N GLU A 94 0.96 12.12 -3.67
CA GLU A 94 1.70 12.36 -4.92
C GLU A 94 3.21 12.24 -4.69
N SER A 95 3.74 12.88 -3.64
CA SER A 95 5.17 12.83 -3.30
C SER A 95 5.65 11.40 -3.06
N CYS A 96 4.90 10.59 -2.31
CA CYS A 96 5.23 9.17 -2.06
C CYS A 96 5.17 8.34 -3.35
N LEU A 97 4.12 8.49 -4.15
CA LEU A 97 3.95 7.78 -5.41
C LEU A 97 5.07 8.11 -6.40
N MET A 98 5.50 9.38 -6.49
CA MET A 98 6.62 9.81 -7.36
C MET A 98 7.96 9.16 -6.99
N THR A 99 8.17 8.79 -5.72
CA THR A 99 9.36 8.02 -5.32
C THR A 99 9.29 6.55 -5.73
N GLY A 100 8.13 6.07 -6.15
CA GLY A 100 7.88 4.68 -6.47
C GLY A 100 7.38 3.85 -5.28
N GLY A 101 7.05 4.48 -4.14
CA GLY A 101 6.44 3.82 -2.99
C GLY A 101 4.96 3.53 -3.21
N GLY A 102 4.46 2.48 -2.58
CA GLY A 102 3.03 2.26 -2.42
C GLY A 102 2.48 3.12 -1.28
N ILE A 103 1.20 3.44 -1.32
CA ILE A 103 0.54 4.18 -0.25
C ILE A 103 -0.71 3.46 0.24
N GLY A 104 -0.98 3.57 1.53
CA GLY A 104 -2.27 3.18 2.10
C GLY A 104 -2.86 4.35 2.87
N ILE A 105 -4.16 4.59 2.72
CA ILE A 105 -4.84 5.74 3.29
C ILE A 105 -6.14 5.33 3.95
N ASP A 106 -6.35 5.76 5.20
CA ASP A 106 -7.65 5.72 5.87
C ASP A 106 -8.38 7.05 5.66
N TYR A 107 -9.55 6.98 5.04
CA TYR A 107 -10.38 8.13 4.70
C TYR A 107 -11.50 8.39 5.71
N SER A 108 -11.51 7.70 6.84
CA SER A 108 -12.60 7.71 7.81
C SER A 108 -12.81 9.06 8.52
N VAL A 109 -11.82 9.95 8.46
CA VAL A 109 -11.90 11.31 9.03
C VAL A 109 -12.86 12.21 8.28
N TYR A 110 -13.04 11.98 6.96
CA TYR A 110 -13.83 12.89 6.13
C TYR A 110 -15.33 12.75 6.37
N ARG A 111 -16.00 13.90 6.45
CA ARG A 111 -17.47 13.99 6.50
C ARG A 111 -18.10 13.41 5.25
N PRO A 112 -19.31 12.84 5.36
CA PRO A 112 -20.01 12.27 4.22
C PRO A 112 -20.35 13.30 3.13
N ARG A 113 -20.48 12.81 1.90
CA ARG A 113 -21.02 13.56 0.77
C ARG A 113 -22.34 14.24 1.15
N GLY A 114 -22.50 15.49 0.74
CA GLY A 114 -23.69 16.28 1.01
C GLY A 114 -23.72 16.96 2.37
N SER A 115 -22.75 16.71 3.28
CA SER A 115 -22.64 17.44 4.53
C SER A 115 -22.40 18.93 4.29
N ALA A 116 -23.07 19.80 5.07
CA ALA A 116 -22.93 21.24 4.92
C ALA A 116 -21.52 21.76 5.20
N LEU A 117 -21.04 22.69 4.40
CA LEU A 117 -19.77 23.39 4.57
C LEU A 117 -20.05 24.77 5.21
N SER A 118 -19.76 24.88 6.51
CA SER A 118 -20.05 26.08 7.29
C SER A 118 -19.23 27.32 6.90
N GLY A 119 -17.99 27.13 6.42
CA GLY A 119 -17.08 28.23 6.11
C GLY A 119 -17.23 28.82 4.71
N THR A 120 -17.61 28.01 3.73
CA THR A 120 -17.65 28.41 2.30
C THR A 120 -19.04 28.33 1.69
N GLY A 121 -20.01 27.75 2.40
CA GLY A 121 -21.30 27.36 1.83
C GLY A 121 -21.18 26.15 0.90
N GLY A 122 -22.34 25.58 0.53
CA GLY A 122 -22.38 24.36 -0.29
C GLY A 122 -22.25 23.08 0.52
N THR A 123 -21.84 21.99 -0.15
CA THR A 123 -21.82 20.65 0.44
C THR A 123 -20.49 19.94 0.19
N ALA A 124 -20.12 19.02 1.09
CA ALA A 124 -18.92 18.20 1.00
C ALA A 124 -19.02 17.18 -0.14
N SER A 125 -17.87 16.91 -0.78
CA SER A 125 -17.74 15.91 -1.84
C SER A 125 -17.74 14.46 -1.32
N GLY A 126 -17.34 14.27 -0.05
CA GLY A 126 -17.26 12.97 0.61
C GLY A 126 -15.95 12.23 0.40
N ALA A 127 -15.77 11.16 1.18
CA ALA A 127 -14.53 10.37 1.19
C ALA A 127 -14.23 9.69 -0.15
N VAL A 128 -15.25 9.16 -0.83
CA VAL A 128 -15.07 8.41 -2.09
C VAL A 128 -14.53 9.30 -3.21
N GLU A 129 -14.93 10.57 -3.28
CA GLU A 129 -14.37 11.50 -4.26
C GLU A 129 -12.89 11.80 -3.99
N LYS A 130 -12.50 11.88 -2.72
CA LYS A 130 -11.07 12.01 -2.38
C LYS A 130 -10.26 10.79 -2.82
N MET A 131 -10.82 9.60 -2.65
CA MET A 131 -10.19 8.36 -3.14
C MET A 131 -10.04 8.37 -4.67
N ARG A 132 -11.05 8.84 -5.41
CA ARG A 132 -10.98 8.99 -6.87
C ARG A 132 -9.88 9.95 -7.31
N MET A 133 -9.73 11.09 -6.62
CA MET A 133 -8.63 12.03 -6.89
C MET A 133 -7.27 11.36 -6.71
N ILE A 134 -7.06 10.65 -5.61
CA ILE A 134 -5.79 9.94 -5.34
C ILE A 134 -5.57 8.80 -6.35
N ASN A 135 -6.61 8.09 -6.75
CA ASN A 135 -6.55 7.07 -7.80
C ASN A 135 -6.00 7.65 -9.12
N GLU A 136 -6.48 8.83 -9.52
CA GLU A 136 -6.02 9.48 -10.75
C GLU A 136 -4.59 10.04 -10.61
N LEU A 137 -4.17 10.50 -9.43
CA LEU A 137 -2.76 10.79 -9.17
C LEU A 137 -1.91 9.53 -9.41
N GLY A 138 -2.33 8.38 -8.88
CA GLY A 138 -1.66 7.11 -9.10
C GLY A 138 -1.60 6.68 -10.56
N ARG A 139 -2.63 6.98 -11.35
CA ARG A 139 -2.66 6.73 -12.79
C ARG A 139 -1.67 7.62 -13.55
N SER A 140 -1.53 8.88 -13.11
CA SER A 140 -0.71 9.88 -13.77
C SER A 140 0.78 9.72 -13.47
N VAL A 141 1.14 9.05 -12.35
CA VAL A 141 2.52 8.88 -11.93
C VAL A 141 3.09 7.57 -12.48
N MET A 142 3.95 7.67 -13.49
CA MET A 142 4.72 6.55 -14.03
C MET A 142 6.04 6.39 -13.28
N GLN A 143 6.17 5.34 -12.50
CA GLN A 143 7.38 5.06 -11.72
C GLN A 143 8.43 4.33 -12.55
N GLY A 144 9.57 5.00 -12.82
CA GLY A 144 10.72 4.37 -13.48
C GLY A 144 10.40 3.68 -14.81
N GLY A 145 9.37 4.15 -15.53
CA GLY A 145 9.02 3.71 -16.87
C GLY A 145 8.16 2.45 -17.00
N SER A 146 7.93 1.67 -15.92
CA SER A 146 7.20 0.40 -16.07
C SER A 146 6.40 -0.06 -14.85
N ARG A 147 6.52 0.58 -13.68
CA ARG A 147 5.82 0.14 -12.46
C ARG A 147 4.56 0.95 -12.23
N ARG A 148 3.43 0.25 -12.07
CA ARG A 148 2.16 0.86 -11.67
C ARG A 148 2.20 1.27 -10.20
N SER A 149 1.46 2.33 -9.87
CA SER A 149 1.21 2.75 -8.50
C SER A 149 0.47 1.66 -7.72
N ALA A 150 0.81 1.50 -6.45
CA ALA A 150 0.10 0.63 -5.52
C ALA A 150 -0.58 1.51 -4.47
N ILE A 151 -1.91 1.52 -4.47
CA ILE A 151 -2.72 2.34 -3.57
C ILE A 151 -3.70 1.44 -2.82
N TYR A 152 -3.82 1.66 -1.54
CA TYR A 152 -4.85 1.07 -0.69
C TYR A 152 -5.69 2.19 -0.07
N ALA A 153 -6.99 1.98 0.00
CA ALA A 153 -7.93 2.89 0.65
C ALA A 153 -8.86 2.15 1.60
N SER A 154 -9.08 2.71 2.77
CA SER A 154 -10.04 2.17 3.73
C SER A 154 -11.04 3.22 4.18
N LEU A 155 -12.21 2.74 4.62
CA LEU A 155 -13.28 3.56 5.15
C LEU A 155 -13.98 2.82 6.30
N ASN A 156 -14.26 3.52 7.41
CA ASN A 156 -14.95 2.94 8.54
C ASN A 156 -16.39 2.54 8.19
N TRP A 157 -16.83 1.39 8.67
CA TRP A 157 -18.15 0.83 8.43
C TRP A 157 -19.32 1.74 8.85
N LYS A 158 -19.07 2.74 9.71
CA LYS A 158 -20.04 3.75 10.15
C LYS A 158 -20.09 4.99 9.27
N SER A 159 -19.17 5.13 8.32
CA SER A 159 -19.15 6.31 7.45
C SER A 159 -20.49 6.48 6.72
N GLY A 160 -20.95 7.73 6.59
CA GLY A 160 -22.13 8.01 5.80
C GLY A 160 -21.97 7.72 4.30
N ASP A 161 -20.72 7.61 3.82
CA ASP A 161 -20.39 7.25 2.43
C ASP A 161 -20.19 5.75 2.23
N ILE A 162 -20.44 4.91 3.24
CA ILE A 162 -20.08 3.47 3.20
C ILE A 162 -20.82 2.71 2.07
N GLU A 163 -22.05 3.08 1.75
CA GLU A 163 -22.81 2.46 0.66
C GLU A 163 -22.20 2.80 -0.72
N GLU A 164 -21.81 4.05 -0.94
CA GLU A 164 -21.10 4.46 -2.15
C GLU A 164 -19.75 3.74 -2.24
N PHE A 165 -19.03 3.65 -1.12
CA PHE A 165 -17.74 3.00 -1.06
C PHE A 165 -17.81 1.50 -1.41
N ILE A 166 -18.75 0.76 -0.83
CA ILE A 166 -18.91 -0.69 -1.11
C ILE A 166 -19.17 -0.92 -2.60
N ASN A 167 -19.92 -0.03 -3.24
CA ASN A 167 -20.29 -0.15 -4.66
C ASN A 167 -19.29 0.52 -5.61
N ALA A 168 -18.24 1.18 -5.11
CA ALA A 168 -17.34 2.01 -5.92
C ALA A 168 -16.62 1.26 -7.05
N LYS A 169 -16.43 -0.07 -6.91
CA LYS A 169 -15.81 -0.95 -7.90
C LYS A 169 -16.77 -2.01 -8.46
N ASN A 170 -18.05 -1.79 -8.36
CA ASN A 170 -19.06 -2.69 -8.94
C ASN A 170 -19.18 -2.51 -10.46
N TRP A 171 -18.07 -2.74 -11.17
CA TRP A 171 -17.94 -2.49 -12.61
C TRP A 171 -18.87 -3.34 -13.47
N HIS A 172 -19.35 -4.49 -12.96
CA HIS A 172 -20.36 -5.33 -13.61
C HIS A 172 -21.69 -4.61 -13.80
N ASN A 173 -22.01 -3.65 -12.94
CA ASN A 173 -23.25 -2.89 -12.96
C ASN A 173 -23.07 -1.42 -13.41
N MET A 174 -21.92 -1.08 -13.99
CA MET A 174 -21.61 0.26 -14.50
C MET A 174 -21.63 0.26 -16.03
N PRO A 175 -22.71 0.74 -16.67
CA PRO A 175 -22.78 0.79 -18.13
C PRO A 175 -21.83 1.84 -18.71
N VAL A 176 -21.32 1.60 -19.91
CA VAL A 176 -20.46 2.53 -20.63
C VAL A 176 -21.26 3.18 -21.77
N GLY A 177 -21.72 4.40 -21.54
CA GLY A 177 -22.54 5.12 -22.50
C GLY A 177 -23.73 4.28 -22.99
N ASN A 178 -23.98 4.29 -24.30
CA ASN A 178 -25.06 3.54 -24.94
C ASN A 178 -24.54 2.27 -25.66
N THR A 179 -23.38 1.74 -25.25
CA THR A 179 -22.72 0.62 -25.93
C THR A 179 -23.36 -0.76 -25.64
N GLY A 180 -24.19 -0.84 -24.59
CA GLY A 180 -24.71 -2.11 -24.08
C GLY A 180 -23.71 -2.94 -23.29
N SER A 181 -22.47 -2.46 -23.14
CA SER A 181 -21.39 -3.08 -22.35
C SER A 181 -21.21 -2.40 -21.01
N THR A 182 -20.73 -3.15 -20.02
CA THR A 182 -20.32 -2.62 -18.71
C THR A 182 -18.83 -2.25 -18.71
N ILE A 183 -18.37 -1.51 -17.69
CA ILE A 183 -16.95 -1.26 -17.49
C ILE A 183 -16.19 -2.58 -17.40
N PHE A 184 -16.74 -3.58 -16.71
CA PHE A 184 -16.13 -4.90 -16.59
C PHE A 184 -15.91 -5.56 -17.98
N ASP A 185 -16.91 -5.57 -18.86
CA ASP A 185 -16.81 -6.15 -20.19
C ASP A 185 -15.70 -5.52 -21.02
N ILE A 186 -15.56 -4.19 -20.94
CA ILE A 186 -14.51 -3.46 -21.66
C ILE A 186 -13.13 -3.77 -21.08
N LYS A 187 -13.00 -3.81 -19.73
CA LYS A 187 -11.72 -4.16 -19.09
C LYS A 187 -11.23 -5.57 -19.37
N GLN A 188 -12.13 -6.51 -19.72
CA GLN A 188 -11.72 -7.84 -20.17
C GLN A 188 -11.02 -7.80 -21.54
N GLN A 189 -11.36 -6.80 -22.38
CA GLN A 189 -10.76 -6.61 -23.70
C GLN A 189 -9.57 -5.67 -23.67
N ASP A 190 -9.66 -4.59 -22.86
CA ASP A 190 -8.59 -3.62 -22.62
C ASP A 190 -8.39 -3.43 -21.11
N PHE A 191 -7.38 -4.10 -20.57
CA PHE A 191 -7.03 -4.00 -19.15
C PHE A 191 -6.74 -2.56 -18.70
N ASN A 192 -6.27 -1.70 -19.61
CA ASN A 192 -5.91 -0.32 -19.30
C ASN A 192 -7.09 0.66 -19.41
N PHE A 193 -8.26 0.21 -19.84
CA PHE A 193 -9.46 1.05 -19.87
C PHE A 193 -9.72 1.68 -18.48
N PRO A 194 -9.86 3.01 -18.36
CA PRO A 194 -10.06 3.67 -17.08
C PRO A 194 -11.35 3.24 -16.39
N ALA A 195 -11.25 2.90 -15.12
CA ALA A 195 -12.41 2.54 -14.30
C ALA A 195 -12.31 3.17 -12.90
N PRO A 196 -13.42 3.40 -12.21
CA PRO A 196 -13.42 3.93 -10.85
C PRO A 196 -12.53 3.08 -9.93
N LEU A 197 -11.57 3.71 -9.25
CA LEU A 197 -10.66 3.12 -8.28
C LEU A 197 -9.87 1.90 -8.78
N ASP A 198 -9.55 1.83 -10.09
CA ASP A 198 -8.83 0.69 -10.68
C ASP A 198 -7.33 0.64 -10.34
N MET A 199 -6.77 1.73 -9.81
CA MET A 199 -5.41 1.79 -9.28
C MET A 199 -5.38 1.55 -7.76
N THR A 200 -6.54 1.35 -7.12
CA THR A 200 -6.72 1.37 -5.67
C THR A 200 -7.41 0.09 -5.19
N ASN A 201 -6.78 -0.63 -4.26
CA ASN A 201 -7.45 -1.69 -3.50
C ASN A 201 -8.25 -1.06 -2.36
N ILE A 202 -9.44 -1.57 -2.09
CA ILE A 202 -10.34 -0.98 -1.09
C ILE A 202 -10.76 -2.01 -0.04
N SER A 203 -10.88 -1.57 1.23
CA SER A 203 -11.38 -2.40 2.35
C SER A 203 -12.23 -1.59 3.33
N VAL A 204 -13.24 -2.22 3.89
CA VAL A 204 -14.04 -1.64 4.96
C VAL A 204 -13.34 -1.88 6.30
N ASN A 205 -13.16 -0.82 7.09
CA ASN A 205 -12.63 -0.89 8.45
C ASN A 205 -13.72 -1.25 9.45
N TYR A 206 -13.54 -2.37 10.15
CA TYR A 206 -14.38 -2.83 11.26
C TYR A 206 -13.62 -2.65 12.57
N ASP A 207 -14.18 -1.86 13.47
CA ASP A 207 -13.60 -1.50 14.77
C ASP A 207 -14.12 -2.35 15.93
N THR A 208 -13.59 -2.14 17.13
CA THR A 208 -14.03 -2.81 18.37
C THR A 208 -15.53 -2.61 18.64
N LYS A 209 -16.12 -1.49 18.20
CA LYS A 209 -17.58 -1.26 18.38
C LYS A 209 -18.41 -2.20 17.51
N TRP A 210 -17.93 -2.48 16.26
CA TRP A 210 -18.56 -3.50 15.42
C TRP A 210 -18.46 -4.90 16.07
N LEU A 211 -17.27 -5.26 16.57
CA LEU A 211 -17.03 -6.55 17.23
C LEU A 211 -17.91 -6.72 18.50
N THR A 212 -17.98 -5.70 19.34
CA THR A 212 -18.83 -5.70 20.55
C THR A 212 -20.30 -5.87 20.19
N ARG A 213 -20.79 -5.17 19.15
CA ARG A 213 -22.16 -5.37 18.65
C ARG A 213 -22.40 -6.82 18.25
N TYR A 214 -21.52 -7.40 17.46
CA TYR A 214 -21.61 -8.79 17.03
C TYR A 214 -21.66 -9.76 18.23
N TRP A 215 -20.77 -9.59 19.19
CA TRP A 215 -20.74 -10.46 20.38
C TRP A 215 -21.97 -10.33 21.26
N THR A 216 -22.54 -9.14 21.36
CA THR A 216 -23.71 -8.89 22.20
C THR A 216 -25.04 -9.27 21.56
N THR A 217 -25.14 -9.16 20.23
CA THR A 217 -26.40 -9.35 19.52
C THR A 217 -26.43 -10.55 18.57
N GLY A 218 -25.29 -11.14 18.25
CA GLY A 218 -25.14 -12.13 17.17
C GLY A 218 -25.33 -11.56 15.76
N ASP A 219 -25.55 -10.24 15.62
CA ASP A 219 -25.84 -9.57 14.35
C ASP A 219 -24.61 -8.85 13.77
N VAL A 220 -24.15 -9.29 12.61
CA VAL A 220 -23.03 -8.68 11.87
C VAL A 220 -23.37 -7.32 11.25
N GLY A 221 -24.66 -6.98 11.14
CA GLY A 221 -25.16 -5.73 10.55
C GLY A 221 -25.21 -5.75 9.02
N ASP A 222 -25.98 -4.81 8.45
CA ASP A 222 -26.25 -4.76 7.01
C ASP A 222 -25.01 -4.38 6.19
N VAL A 223 -24.16 -3.47 6.70
CA VAL A 223 -22.92 -3.06 6.03
C VAL A 223 -22.01 -4.28 5.80
N PHE A 224 -21.82 -5.11 6.84
CA PHE A 224 -20.99 -6.32 6.70
C PHE A 224 -21.58 -7.30 5.69
N ARG A 225 -22.90 -7.54 5.73
CA ARG A 225 -23.58 -8.43 4.76
C ARG A 225 -23.46 -7.91 3.32
N LYS A 226 -23.56 -6.59 3.12
CA LYS A 226 -23.39 -5.94 1.80
C LYS A 226 -21.96 -6.08 1.33
N ASN A 227 -20.98 -5.81 2.23
CA ASN A 227 -19.56 -6.00 1.91
C ASN A 227 -19.27 -7.46 1.50
N CYS A 228 -19.75 -8.46 2.25
CA CYS A 228 -19.61 -9.87 1.88
C CYS A 228 -20.17 -10.15 0.48
N ARG A 229 -21.39 -9.70 0.19
CA ARG A 229 -22.02 -9.92 -1.13
C ARG A 229 -21.20 -9.27 -2.26
N GLN A 230 -20.73 -8.04 -2.05
CA GLN A 230 -19.95 -7.34 -3.05
C GLN A 230 -18.57 -8.00 -3.23
N ALA A 231 -17.90 -8.37 -2.15
CA ALA A 231 -16.62 -9.08 -2.20
C ALA A 231 -16.72 -10.45 -2.91
N MET A 232 -17.82 -11.17 -2.71
CA MET A 232 -18.09 -12.43 -3.43
C MET A 232 -18.32 -12.22 -4.94
N SER A 233 -18.82 -11.03 -5.33
CA SER A 233 -19.08 -10.70 -6.73
C SER A 233 -17.82 -10.19 -7.47
N THR A 234 -17.03 -9.34 -6.82
CA THR A 234 -15.96 -8.57 -7.48
C THR A 234 -14.60 -8.68 -6.81
N ALA A 235 -14.46 -9.51 -5.77
CA ALA A 235 -13.31 -9.65 -4.87
C ALA A 235 -13.01 -8.41 -3.99
N GLU A 236 -13.79 -7.33 -4.08
CA GLU A 236 -13.64 -6.10 -3.28
C GLU A 236 -15.01 -5.49 -2.93
N PRO A 237 -15.11 -4.71 -1.84
CA PRO A 237 -14.07 -4.37 -0.84
C PRO A 237 -13.63 -5.57 0.00
N GLY A 238 -12.36 -5.55 0.42
CA GLY A 238 -11.84 -6.43 1.45
C GLY A 238 -12.32 -6.04 2.85
N PHE A 239 -11.78 -6.71 3.86
CA PHE A 239 -12.11 -6.52 5.27
C PHE A 239 -10.86 -6.13 6.03
N SER A 240 -10.90 -5.01 6.75
CA SER A 240 -9.83 -4.58 7.65
C SER A 240 -10.39 -4.60 9.08
N PHE A 241 -9.88 -5.53 9.90
CA PHE A 241 -10.30 -5.69 11.28
C PHE A 241 -9.29 -4.98 12.19
N ASN A 242 -9.76 -3.93 12.87
CA ASN A 242 -8.96 -3.09 13.75
C ASN A 242 -9.50 -3.20 15.17
N PHE A 243 -9.22 -4.33 15.82
CA PHE A 243 -9.68 -4.68 17.18
C PHE A 243 -8.56 -4.46 18.20
N PHE A 244 -7.82 -3.40 18.04
CA PHE A 244 -6.75 -3.01 18.94
C PHE A 244 -7.31 -2.21 20.13
N ASP A 245 -6.59 -2.22 21.24
CA ASP A 245 -6.90 -1.38 22.41
C ASP A 245 -6.85 0.09 22.05
N ASN A 246 -5.99 0.45 21.10
CA ASN A 246 -5.91 1.77 20.49
C ASN A 246 -6.79 1.85 19.24
N GLU A 247 -7.92 2.56 19.33
CA GLU A 247 -8.84 2.78 18.20
C GLU A 247 -8.22 3.60 17.04
N LYS A 248 -7.02 4.15 17.21
CA LYS A 248 -6.31 4.94 16.19
C LYS A 248 -5.48 4.12 15.22
N GLU A 249 -5.14 2.88 15.55
CA GLU A 249 -4.32 1.99 14.73
C GLU A 249 -5.12 1.46 13.52
N THR A 250 -5.53 2.35 12.64
CA THR A 250 -6.39 2.05 11.47
C THR A 250 -5.65 2.14 10.14
N LEU A 251 -4.44 2.71 10.14
CA LEU A 251 -3.66 2.83 8.92
C LEU A 251 -3.08 1.48 8.51
N ARG A 252 -3.03 1.27 7.21
CA ARG A 252 -2.37 0.09 6.61
C ARG A 252 -1.56 0.53 5.40
N ASN A 253 -0.46 -0.18 5.15
CA ASN A 253 0.32 0.01 3.93
C ASN A 253 -0.42 -0.53 2.69
N ALA A 254 0.13 -0.31 1.50
CA ALA A 254 -0.49 -0.73 0.24
C ALA A 254 -0.80 -2.25 0.16
N CYS A 255 -0.03 -3.08 0.86
CA CYS A 255 -0.19 -4.54 0.89
C CYS A 255 -1.02 -5.04 2.08
N THR A 256 -1.37 -4.15 3.02
CA THR A 256 -2.24 -4.38 4.20
C THR A 256 -1.65 -5.24 5.34
N GLU A 257 -0.39 -5.62 5.30
CA GLU A 257 0.26 -6.44 6.34
C GLU A 257 0.82 -5.65 7.53
N VAL A 258 0.99 -4.33 7.39
CA VAL A 258 1.45 -3.44 8.46
C VAL A 258 0.33 -2.54 8.90
N THR A 259 0.18 -2.36 10.21
CA THR A 259 -0.74 -1.39 10.83
C THR A 259 0.03 -0.31 11.57
N SER A 260 -0.52 0.90 11.63
CA SER A 260 0.01 2.01 12.42
C SER A 260 -1.09 2.97 12.86
N GLU A 261 -0.81 3.74 13.92
CA GLU A 261 -1.60 4.91 14.31
C GLU A 261 -1.02 6.21 13.79
N ASP A 262 0.25 6.20 13.38
CA ASP A 262 1.01 7.39 12.99
C ASP A 262 0.89 7.71 11.52
N ASP A 263 0.48 8.95 11.20
CA ASP A 263 0.51 9.45 9.85
C ASP A 263 1.95 9.56 9.33
N SER A 264 2.12 9.24 8.06
CA SER A 264 3.41 9.24 7.39
C SER A 264 4.39 8.15 7.87
N ASP A 265 3.88 7.12 8.54
CA ASP A 265 4.65 5.93 8.86
C ASP A 265 5.02 5.15 7.58
N LEU A 266 5.99 4.29 7.67
CA LEU A 266 6.58 3.62 6.51
C LEU A 266 6.83 2.13 6.75
N CYS A 267 6.91 1.39 5.66
CA CYS A 267 7.22 -0.03 5.66
C CYS A 267 8.43 -0.31 4.77
N ASN A 268 9.44 -0.96 5.35
CA ASN A 268 10.60 -1.49 4.64
C ASN A 268 10.48 -3.01 4.53
N LEU A 269 11.00 -3.58 3.45
CA LEU A 269 10.85 -4.99 3.14
C LEU A 269 12.19 -5.71 3.08
N GLY A 270 12.18 -6.94 3.55
CA GLY A 270 13.24 -7.92 3.40
C GLY A 270 12.67 -9.33 3.48
N SER A 271 13.39 -10.32 3.00
CA SER A 271 12.96 -11.72 3.01
C SER A 271 14.05 -12.62 3.52
N LEU A 272 13.69 -13.52 4.42
CA LEU A 272 14.57 -14.60 4.89
C LEU A 272 14.32 -15.85 4.03
N ASN A 273 15.39 -16.48 3.57
CA ASN A 273 15.30 -17.72 2.83
C ASN A 273 15.60 -18.92 3.76
N PHE A 274 14.57 -19.42 4.40
CA PHE A 274 14.71 -20.55 5.34
C PHE A 274 15.35 -21.80 4.74
N ALA A 275 15.26 -22.00 3.41
CA ALA A 275 15.88 -23.14 2.75
C ALA A 275 17.42 -23.04 2.69
N ARG A 276 18.00 -21.88 3.02
CA ARG A 276 19.45 -21.65 3.02
C ARG A 276 20.01 -21.34 4.39
N ILE A 277 19.20 -21.36 5.43
CA ILE A 277 19.60 -21.14 6.82
C ILE A 277 19.81 -22.51 7.47
N ASP A 278 21.00 -22.76 7.94
CA ASP A 278 21.42 -24.11 8.39
C ASP A 278 20.92 -24.48 9.80
N ASN A 279 20.75 -23.47 10.67
CA ASN A 279 20.35 -23.71 12.06
C ASN A 279 19.78 -22.43 12.72
N ILE A 280 19.25 -22.62 13.94
CA ILE A 280 18.60 -21.54 14.70
C ILE A 280 19.54 -20.39 15.11
N ASN A 281 20.83 -20.68 15.34
CA ASN A 281 21.79 -19.64 15.71
C ASN A 281 22.10 -18.75 14.50
N GLU A 282 22.28 -19.35 13.34
CA GLU A 282 22.42 -18.60 12.09
C GLU A 282 21.15 -17.79 11.77
N LEU A 283 19.96 -18.35 11.99
CA LEU A 283 18.71 -17.59 11.83
C LEU A 283 18.67 -16.34 12.72
N ARG A 284 19.07 -16.48 14.00
CA ARG A 284 19.13 -15.33 14.93
C ARG A 284 20.11 -14.27 14.45
N ASP A 285 21.27 -14.71 13.96
CA ASP A 285 22.31 -13.82 13.46
C ASP A 285 21.86 -13.06 12.18
N VAL A 286 21.27 -13.78 11.23
CA VAL A 286 20.70 -13.18 10.03
C VAL A 286 19.61 -12.15 10.38
N VAL A 287 18.71 -12.47 11.30
CA VAL A 287 17.63 -11.56 11.73
C VAL A 287 18.19 -10.33 12.46
N TYR A 288 19.23 -10.51 13.25
CA TYR A 288 19.87 -9.40 13.99
C TYR A 288 20.55 -8.40 13.04
N LEU A 289 21.21 -8.90 11.99
CA LEU A 289 21.96 -8.07 11.04
C LEU A 289 21.06 -7.47 9.91
N ALA A 290 19.89 -8.06 9.65
CA ALA A 290 18.99 -7.65 8.58
C ALA A 290 18.13 -6.43 8.97
#